data_9f86678461dfb6c10386916fbdddb493
#
_entry.id   9f86678461dfb6c10386916fbdddb493
#
_cell.length_a   1.000
_cell.length_b   1.000
_cell.length_c   1.000
_cell.angle_alpha   90.00
_cell.angle_beta   90.00
_cell.angle_gamma   90.00
#
_symmetry.space_group_name_H-M   'P 1'
#
loop_
_entity.id
_entity.type
_entity.pdbx_description
1 polymer ?
#
loop_
_entity_poly.entity_id
_entity_poly.type
_entity_poly.pdbx_seq_one_letter_code
_entity_poly.pdbx_strand_id
1 'polypeptide(L)'
;MRLGRSRQALRPRHRAVIVAAAIAPALAACNGAAAPMALSPRSPSGTPTVSTALPSPSAQQQVVAARTNYTVAVGEAEKSRNAIEARVLLQPYLAADRIDGLVQTMSGIWAKGEVFYGQDVLHIVRVTLSNATAFVYDCDDTSSMGLKYAATGQVVPGSAGSPEMNVITRLDRVSGHWLVQFQEVVDEPCAA
;
A
#
# COMPACT_ATOMS: atom_id res chain seq x y z
N MET A 1 39.88 -5.78 34.85
CA MET A 1 38.47 -5.46 35.13
C MET A 1 38.33 -3.94 35.28
N ARG A 2 37.73 -3.23 34.31
CA ARG A 2 37.36 -1.82 34.42
C ARG A 2 35.98 -1.66 33.76
N LEU A 3 34.98 -1.36 34.60
CA LEU A 3 33.60 -1.11 34.22
C LEU A 3 33.48 0.28 33.60
N GLY A 4 33.15 0.37 32.31
CA GLY A 4 32.83 1.59 31.61
C GLY A 4 31.38 1.98 31.84
N ARG A 5 31.13 3.14 32.48
CA ARG A 5 29.81 3.74 32.67
C ARG A 5 29.34 4.37 31.36
N SER A 6 28.26 3.89 30.78
CA SER A 6 27.56 4.54 29.67
C SER A 6 26.78 5.75 30.19
N ARG A 7 27.12 6.93 29.66
CA ARG A 7 26.36 8.17 29.88
C ARG A 7 25.14 8.19 28.96
N GLN A 8 23.95 8.17 29.53
CA GLN A 8 22.71 8.46 28.82
C GLN A 8 22.64 9.95 28.49
N ALA A 9 22.58 10.28 27.19
CA ALA A 9 22.35 11.62 26.71
C ALA A 9 20.85 11.95 26.74
N LEU A 10 20.50 13.02 27.47
CA LEU A 10 19.15 13.60 27.50
C LEU A 10 18.77 14.16 26.12
N ARG A 11 17.61 13.73 25.61
CA ARG A 11 17.00 14.29 24.39
C ARG A 11 16.22 15.57 24.74
N PRO A 12 16.35 16.69 23.97
CA PRO A 12 15.56 17.89 24.14
C PRO A 12 14.10 17.68 23.68
N ARG A 13 13.16 18.14 24.53
CA ARG A 13 11.74 18.21 24.24
C ARG A 13 11.46 19.38 23.30
N HIS A 14 11.04 19.13 22.08
CA HIS A 14 10.48 20.17 21.19
C HIS A 14 9.03 20.45 21.58
N ARG A 15 8.77 21.70 21.97
CA ARG A 15 7.43 22.25 22.21
C ARG A 15 6.75 22.51 20.87
N ALA A 16 5.57 21.88 20.66
CA ALA A 16 4.70 22.17 19.54
C ALA A 16 4.01 23.54 19.77
N VAL A 17 4.14 24.43 18.81
CA VAL A 17 3.38 25.68 18.72
C VAL A 17 2.13 25.41 17.91
N ILE A 18 0.96 25.55 18.53
CA ILE A 18 -0.35 25.45 17.88
C ILE A 18 -0.69 26.84 17.36
N VAL A 19 -0.81 26.98 16.03
CA VAL A 19 -1.38 28.18 15.38
C VAL A 19 -2.83 27.86 15.02
N ALA A 20 -3.76 28.48 15.70
CA ALA A 20 -5.19 28.43 15.39
C ALA A 20 -5.51 29.48 14.32
N ALA A 21 -5.93 29.04 13.11
CA ALA A 21 -6.50 29.90 12.07
C ALA A 21 -8.03 29.83 12.13
N ALA A 22 -8.67 30.94 12.45
CA ALA A 22 -10.11 31.13 12.42
C ALA A 22 -10.56 31.43 10.99
N ILE A 23 -11.48 30.64 10.43
CA ILE A 23 -12.14 30.90 9.14
C ILE A 23 -13.60 31.25 9.41
N ALA A 24 -14.02 32.48 9.05
CA ALA A 24 -15.39 32.97 9.11
C ALA A 24 -16.19 32.51 7.87
N PRO A 25 -17.48 32.10 8.00
CA PRO A 25 -18.32 31.80 6.86
C PRO A 25 -19.00 33.07 6.31
N ALA A 26 -18.87 33.33 5.01
CA ALA A 26 -19.64 34.33 4.28
C ALA A 26 -20.95 33.70 3.80
N LEU A 27 -22.08 34.21 4.30
CA LEU A 27 -23.44 33.93 3.83
C LEU A 27 -23.74 34.79 2.60
N ALA A 28 -23.85 34.17 1.42
CA ALA A 28 -24.39 34.80 0.21
C ALA A 28 -25.86 34.40 0.04
N ALA A 29 -26.76 35.37 0.21
CA ALA A 29 -28.20 35.24 -0.10
C ALA A 29 -28.41 35.51 -1.60
N CYS A 30 -28.94 34.53 -2.34
CA CYS A 30 -29.44 34.73 -3.70
C CYS A 30 -30.97 34.78 -3.71
N ASN A 31 -31.52 35.99 -3.92
CA ASN A 31 -32.91 36.19 -4.30
C ASN A 31 -33.08 35.81 -5.79
N GLY A 32 -33.79 34.72 -6.05
CA GLY A 32 -34.16 34.31 -7.41
C GLY A 32 -35.64 34.66 -7.69
N ALA A 33 -35.85 35.61 -8.61
CA ALA A 33 -37.17 35.97 -9.10
C ALA A 33 -37.76 34.83 -9.97
N ALA A 34 -39.04 34.50 -9.75
CA ALA A 34 -39.77 33.52 -10.52
C ALA A 34 -40.05 34.03 -11.94
N ALA A 35 -39.63 33.30 -12.97
CA ALA A 35 -39.98 33.50 -14.37
C ALA A 35 -41.22 32.67 -14.74
N PRO A 36 -42.07 33.16 -15.66
CA PRO A 36 -43.32 32.46 -16.05
C PRO A 36 -43.04 31.21 -16.87
N MET A 37 -43.80 30.15 -16.58
CA MET A 37 -43.74 28.88 -17.26
C MET A 37 -44.29 28.99 -18.70
N ALA A 38 -43.39 28.82 -19.66
CA ALA A 38 -43.76 28.56 -21.06
C ALA A 38 -43.95 27.06 -21.25
N LEU A 39 -45.13 26.63 -21.69
CA LEU A 39 -45.44 25.25 -22.06
C LEU A 39 -44.68 24.90 -23.35
N SER A 40 -43.58 24.13 -23.22
CA SER A 40 -42.86 23.55 -24.33
C SER A 40 -43.59 22.31 -24.91
N PRO A 41 -43.62 22.12 -26.23
CA PRO A 41 -44.21 20.96 -26.84
C PRO A 41 -43.47 19.68 -26.50
N ARG A 42 -44.26 18.64 -26.26
CA ARG A 42 -43.78 17.30 -25.90
C ARG A 42 -42.95 16.69 -26.99
N SER A 43 -41.64 16.56 -26.78
CA SER A 43 -40.75 15.77 -27.66
C SER A 43 -41.06 14.28 -27.54
N PRO A 44 -40.94 13.51 -28.66
CA PRO A 44 -41.23 12.07 -28.63
C PRO A 44 -40.27 11.34 -27.71
N SER A 45 -40.86 10.39 -26.97
CA SER A 45 -40.16 9.49 -26.03
C SER A 45 -38.95 8.83 -26.70
N GLY A 46 -37.75 9.30 -26.35
CA GLY A 46 -36.53 8.54 -26.62
C GLY A 46 -36.54 7.23 -25.83
N THR A 47 -36.34 6.14 -26.54
CA THR A 47 -36.15 4.81 -25.94
C THR A 47 -35.09 4.91 -24.84
N PRO A 48 -35.35 4.45 -23.60
CA PRO A 48 -34.35 4.47 -22.54
C PRO A 48 -33.20 3.57 -22.94
N THR A 49 -32.07 4.19 -23.27
CA THR A 49 -30.79 3.46 -23.41
C THR A 49 -30.39 3.02 -21.99
N VAL A 50 -30.66 1.76 -21.67
CA VAL A 50 -30.18 1.15 -20.44
C VAL A 50 -28.66 1.07 -20.54
N SER A 51 -27.99 2.10 -20.01
CA SER A 51 -26.53 2.06 -19.80
C SER A 51 -26.28 1.07 -18.67
N THR A 52 -25.89 -0.15 -19.01
CA THR A 52 -25.45 -1.16 -18.04
C THR A 52 -24.07 -0.75 -17.54
N ALA A 53 -24.02 0.21 -16.62
CA ALA A 53 -22.79 0.52 -15.92
C ALA A 53 -22.35 -0.73 -15.13
N LEU A 54 -21.11 -1.18 -15.33
CA LEU A 54 -20.53 -2.25 -14.55
C LEU A 54 -20.60 -1.87 -13.05
N PRO A 55 -21.02 -2.79 -12.17
CA PRO A 55 -21.07 -2.51 -10.72
C PRO A 55 -19.67 -2.13 -10.22
N SER A 56 -19.59 -1.08 -9.42
CA SER A 56 -18.34 -0.69 -8.76
C SER A 56 -17.84 -1.82 -7.84
N PRO A 57 -16.54 -2.11 -7.82
CA PRO A 57 -15.98 -3.16 -6.96
C PRO A 57 -16.30 -2.90 -5.49
N SER A 58 -16.62 -3.94 -4.73
CA SER A 58 -16.83 -3.87 -3.28
C SER A 58 -15.55 -3.40 -2.57
N ALA A 59 -15.68 -2.88 -1.36
CA ALA A 59 -14.52 -2.47 -0.56
C ALA A 59 -13.53 -3.63 -0.33
N GLN A 60 -14.04 -4.84 -0.12
CA GLN A 60 -13.20 -6.04 0.01
C GLN A 60 -12.43 -6.36 -1.29
N GLN A 61 -13.08 -6.27 -2.45
CA GLN A 61 -12.41 -6.45 -3.74
C GLN A 61 -11.32 -5.40 -3.97
N GLN A 62 -11.55 -4.16 -3.56
CA GLN A 62 -10.55 -3.08 -3.63
C GLN A 62 -9.33 -3.37 -2.74
N VAL A 63 -9.54 -3.91 -1.53
CA VAL A 63 -8.45 -4.30 -0.62
C VAL A 63 -7.64 -5.45 -1.19
N VAL A 64 -8.31 -6.50 -1.70
CA VAL A 64 -7.64 -7.63 -2.36
C VAL A 64 -6.79 -7.15 -3.53
N ALA A 65 -7.35 -6.30 -4.39
CA ALA A 65 -6.62 -5.72 -5.52
C ALA A 65 -5.41 -4.88 -5.06
N ALA A 66 -5.55 -4.08 -4.00
CA ALA A 66 -4.46 -3.27 -3.47
C ALA A 66 -3.33 -4.15 -2.90
N ARG A 67 -3.65 -5.22 -2.16
CA ARG A 67 -2.66 -6.17 -1.64
C ARG A 67 -1.91 -6.89 -2.77
N THR A 68 -2.65 -7.37 -3.78
CA THR A 68 -2.07 -8.04 -4.95
C THR A 68 -1.16 -7.09 -5.75
N ASN A 69 -1.63 -5.87 -6.03
CA ASN A 69 -0.84 -4.89 -6.77
C ASN A 69 0.42 -4.46 -6.01
N TYR A 70 0.35 -4.37 -4.68
CA TYR A 70 1.53 -4.12 -3.85
C TYR A 70 2.57 -5.23 -3.99
N THR A 71 2.17 -6.51 -3.96
CA THR A 71 3.09 -7.65 -4.18
C THR A 71 3.77 -7.56 -5.54
N VAL A 72 3.01 -7.26 -6.59
CA VAL A 72 3.57 -7.06 -7.94
C VAL A 72 4.56 -5.89 -7.95
N ALA A 73 4.20 -4.76 -7.34
CA ALA A 73 5.05 -3.57 -7.29
C ALA A 73 6.38 -3.83 -6.54
N VAL A 74 6.33 -4.59 -5.42
CA VAL A 74 7.53 -5.03 -4.70
C VAL A 74 8.43 -5.87 -5.61
N GLY A 75 7.88 -6.88 -6.28
CA GLY A 75 8.65 -7.72 -7.19
C GLY A 75 9.29 -6.96 -8.35
N GLU A 76 8.62 -5.95 -8.92
CA GLU A 76 9.20 -5.09 -9.95
C GLU A 76 10.26 -4.13 -9.37
N ALA A 77 10.04 -3.59 -8.17
CA ALA A 77 11.00 -2.75 -7.47
C ALA A 77 12.31 -3.52 -7.17
N GLU A 78 12.21 -4.77 -6.72
CA GLU A 78 13.34 -5.68 -6.49
C GLU A 78 14.17 -5.95 -7.74
N LYS A 79 13.50 -6.10 -8.89
CA LYS A 79 14.14 -6.34 -10.19
C LYS A 79 14.80 -5.10 -10.78
N SER A 80 14.31 -3.90 -10.45
CA SER A 80 14.79 -2.63 -11.02
C SER A 80 16.26 -2.35 -10.72
N ARG A 81 16.75 -2.79 -9.57
CA ARG A 81 18.11 -2.52 -9.05
C ARG A 81 18.44 -1.02 -9.00
N ASN A 82 17.40 -0.20 -8.88
CA ASN A 82 17.48 1.26 -8.89
C ASN A 82 16.57 1.84 -7.81
N ALA A 83 17.16 2.54 -6.85
CA ALA A 83 16.43 3.10 -5.71
C ALA A 83 15.38 4.15 -6.11
N ILE A 84 15.60 4.92 -7.17
CA ILE A 84 14.66 5.93 -7.65
C ILE A 84 13.46 5.23 -8.30
N GLU A 85 13.72 4.27 -9.18
CA GLU A 85 12.68 3.48 -9.85
C GLU A 85 11.85 2.67 -8.85
N ALA A 86 12.50 2.01 -7.89
CA ALA A 86 11.83 1.28 -6.81
C ALA A 86 10.86 2.18 -6.03
N ARG A 87 11.24 3.44 -5.72
CA ARG A 87 10.33 4.41 -5.08
C ARG A 87 9.10 4.70 -5.93
N VAL A 88 9.28 4.94 -7.22
CA VAL A 88 8.18 5.24 -8.14
C VAL A 88 7.20 4.07 -8.23
N LEU A 89 7.71 2.84 -8.28
CA LEU A 89 6.90 1.62 -8.34
C LEU A 89 6.10 1.39 -7.06
N LEU A 90 6.66 1.68 -5.90
CA LEU A 90 6.05 1.45 -4.59
C LEU A 90 5.05 2.55 -4.17
N GLN A 91 5.25 3.79 -4.63
CA GLN A 91 4.49 4.96 -4.21
C GLN A 91 2.95 4.81 -4.29
N PRO A 92 2.36 4.15 -5.31
CA PRO A 92 0.91 3.98 -5.39
C PRO A 92 0.32 3.00 -4.37
N TYR A 93 1.14 2.18 -3.71
CA TYR A 93 0.68 1.02 -2.93
C TYR A 93 1.16 0.98 -1.49
N LEU A 94 2.25 1.69 -1.18
CA LEU A 94 2.89 1.67 0.14
C LEU A 94 2.79 3.05 0.79
N ALA A 95 2.57 3.10 2.10
CA ALA A 95 2.57 4.35 2.86
C ALA A 95 3.93 5.07 2.73
N ALA A 96 3.88 6.38 2.54
CA ALA A 96 5.05 7.17 2.19
C ALA A 96 6.21 7.06 3.20
N ASP A 97 5.89 6.94 4.50
CA ASP A 97 6.86 6.78 5.59
C ASP A 97 7.53 5.38 5.60
N ARG A 98 7.03 4.43 4.82
CA ARG A 98 7.54 3.04 4.70
C ARG A 98 8.44 2.83 3.50
N ILE A 99 8.26 3.62 2.45
CA ILE A 99 8.98 3.47 1.18
C ILE A 99 10.49 3.53 1.38
N ASP A 100 10.97 4.50 2.18
CA ASP A 100 12.41 4.70 2.38
C ASP A 100 13.08 3.48 3.04
N GLY A 101 12.45 2.90 4.04
CA GLY A 101 12.96 1.71 4.72
C GLY A 101 13.06 0.49 3.79
N LEU A 102 12.02 0.26 2.99
CA LEU A 102 11.99 -0.86 2.05
C LEU A 102 13.05 -0.69 0.94
N VAL A 103 13.14 0.51 0.35
CA VAL A 103 14.14 0.82 -0.69
C VAL A 103 15.56 0.75 -0.14
N GLN A 104 15.79 1.17 1.11
CA GLN A 104 17.08 1.03 1.77
C GLN A 104 17.47 -0.44 1.93
N THR A 105 16.53 -1.31 2.31
CA THR A 105 16.76 -2.77 2.41
C THR A 105 17.17 -3.35 1.05
N MET A 106 16.40 -3.06 -0.01
CA MET A 106 16.71 -3.50 -1.37
C MET A 106 18.10 -2.99 -1.83
N SER A 107 18.38 -1.71 -1.59
CA SER A 107 19.68 -1.09 -1.95
C SER A 107 20.86 -1.75 -1.24
N GLY A 108 20.67 -2.17 0.02
CA GLY A 108 21.68 -2.91 0.77
C GLY A 108 21.99 -4.29 0.16
N ILE A 109 20.99 -4.96 -0.40
CA ILE A 109 21.15 -6.23 -1.13
C ILE A 109 21.91 -5.99 -2.45
N TRP A 110 21.46 -5.02 -3.24
CA TRP A 110 22.12 -4.69 -4.51
C TRP A 110 23.60 -4.25 -4.34
N ALA A 111 23.90 -3.52 -3.26
CA ALA A 111 25.27 -3.08 -2.95
C ALA A 111 26.23 -4.25 -2.66
N LYS A 112 25.70 -5.41 -2.23
CA LYS A 112 26.49 -6.65 -2.08
C LYS A 112 26.67 -7.41 -3.39
N GLY A 113 26.12 -6.91 -4.50
CA GLY A 113 26.12 -7.61 -5.78
C GLY A 113 25.09 -8.75 -5.83
N GLU A 114 24.11 -8.73 -4.93
CA GLU A 114 23.04 -9.70 -4.87
C GLU A 114 21.79 -9.16 -5.58
N VAL A 115 21.00 -10.03 -6.19
CA VAL A 115 19.74 -9.68 -6.86
C VAL A 115 18.65 -10.67 -6.50
N PHE A 116 17.44 -10.16 -6.40
CA PHE A 116 16.25 -10.99 -6.18
C PHE A 116 15.93 -11.83 -7.41
N TYR A 117 15.39 -13.02 -7.20
CA TYR A 117 14.82 -13.87 -8.24
C TYR A 117 13.54 -14.54 -7.75
N GLY A 118 12.74 -15.04 -8.69
CA GLY A 118 11.47 -15.69 -8.41
C GLY A 118 10.31 -14.74 -8.25
N GLN A 119 9.20 -15.25 -7.76
CA GLN A 119 7.96 -14.50 -7.51
C GLN A 119 7.26 -15.07 -6.29
N ASP A 120 6.66 -14.18 -5.51
CA ASP A 120 5.74 -14.49 -4.44
C ASP A 120 4.40 -14.94 -5.04
N VAL A 121 3.86 -16.05 -4.57
CA VAL A 121 2.53 -16.56 -4.93
C VAL A 121 1.60 -16.32 -3.74
N LEU A 122 0.76 -15.31 -3.89
CA LEU A 122 -0.14 -14.82 -2.86
C LEU A 122 -1.41 -15.67 -2.75
N HIS A 123 -1.65 -16.25 -1.58
CA HIS A 123 -2.88 -16.97 -1.26
C HIS A 123 -3.65 -16.23 -0.15
N ILE A 124 -4.56 -15.32 -0.55
CA ILE A 124 -5.38 -14.57 0.41
C ILE A 124 -6.40 -15.51 1.05
N VAL A 125 -6.28 -15.71 2.36
CA VAL A 125 -7.16 -16.58 3.16
C VAL A 125 -8.36 -15.79 3.68
N ARG A 126 -8.13 -14.55 4.16
CA ARG A 126 -9.18 -13.75 4.80
C ARG A 126 -8.88 -12.26 4.69
N VAL A 127 -9.94 -11.47 4.56
CA VAL A 127 -9.91 -10.00 4.66
C VAL A 127 -10.86 -9.56 5.74
N THR A 128 -10.40 -8.72 6.67
CA THR A 128 -11.25 -8.02 7.64
C THR A 128 -11.21 -6.53 7.38
N LEU A 129 -12.37 -5.89 7.45
CA LEU A 129 -12.56 -4.46 7.19
C LEU A 129 -13.11 -3.80 8.44
N SER A 130 -12.54 -2.67 8.82
CA SER A 130 -13.04 -1.79 9.88
C SER A 130 -12.87 -0.34 9.44
N ASN A 131 -13.95 0.30 8.97
CA ASN A 131 -13.95 1.67 8.46
C ASN A 131 -12.91 1.89 7.34
N ALA A 132 -11.83 2.63 7.65
CA ALA A 132 -10.75 2.96 6.73
C ALA A 132 -9.50 2.06 6.90
N THR A 133 -9.60 0.98 7.68
CA THR A 133 -8.50 0.03 7.92
C THR A 133 -8.93 -1.36 7.47
N ALA A 134 -8.01 -2.08 6.84
CA ALA A 134 -8.17 -3.48 6.47
C ALA A 134 -7.00 -4.32 6.97
N PHE A 135 -7.26 -5.58 7.31
CA PHE A 135 -6.24 -6.60 7.52
C PHE A 135 -6.47 -7.70 6.51
N VAL A 136 -5.43 -8.04 5.79
CA VAL A 136 -5.37 -9.18 4.86
C VAL A 136 -4.50 -10.25 5.49
N TYR A 137 -5.00 -11.45 5.53
CA TYR A 137 -4.31 -12.64 6.04
C TYR A 137 -3.99 -13.52 4.85
N ASP A 138 -2.72 -13.69 4.60
CA ASP A 138 -2.20 -14.39 3.45
C ASP A 138 -1.43 -15.64 3.89
N CYS A 139 -1.44 -16.67 3.05
CA CYS A 139 -0.48 -17.76 3.10
C CYS A 139 0.36 -17.68 1.82
N ASP A 140 1.53 -17.07 1.92
CA ASP A 140 2.35 -16.79 0.75
C ASP A 140 3.30 -17.96 0.46
N ASP A 141 3.37 -18.40 -0.80
CA ASP A 141 4.40 -19.34 -1.26
C ASP A 141 5.55 -18.55 -1.88
N THR A 142 6.64 -18.45 -1.13
CA THR A 142 7.89 -17.80 -1.56
C THR A 142 8.99 -18.84 -1.91
N SER A 143 8.68 -20.13 -1.99
CA SER A 143 9.68 -21.20 -2.22
C SER A 143 10.47 -21.02 -3.52
N SER A 144 9.87 -20.36 -4.53
CA SER A 144 10.54 -20.02 -5.78
C SER A 144 11.42 -18.78 -5.71
N MET A 145 11.37 -18.03 -4.60
CA MET A 145 12.09 -16.76 -4.40
C MET A 145 13.41 -16.96 -3.69
N GLY A 146 14.29 -15.95 -3.84
CA GLY A 146 15.54 -15.88 -3.11
C GLY A 146 16.47 -14.81 -3.68
N LEU A 147 17.73 -14.90 -3.27
CA LEU A 147 18.80 -14.04 -3.76
C LEU A 147 19.81 -14.85 -4.55
N LYS A 148 20.39 -14.23 -5.58
CA LYS A 148 21.53 -14.78 -6.34
C LYS A 148 22.59 -13.71 -6.52
N TYR A 149 23.85 -14.14 -6.63
CA TYR A 149 24.95 -13.26 -7.00
C TYR A 149 24.78 -12.81 -8.45
N ALA A 150 24.73 -11.50 -8.69
CA ALA A 150 24.54 -10.95 -10.04
C ALA A 150 25.64 -11.35 -11.01
N ALA A 151 26.88 -11.49 -10.51
CA ALA A 151 28.05 -11.81 -11.34
C ALA A 151 28.10 -13.28 -11.79
N THR A 152 27.60 -14.22 -10.97
CA THR A 152 27.74 -15.67 -11.21
C THR A 152 26.41 -16.36 -11.47
N GLY A 153 25.29 -15.77 -11.07
CA GLY A 153 23.96 -16.38 -11.08
C GLY A 153 23.76 -17.47 -10.01
N GLN A 154 24.77 -17.72 -9.15
CA GLN A 154 24.67 -18.70 -8.07
C GLN A 154 23.71 -18.19 -6.98
N VAL A 155 22.90 -19.09 -6.45
CA VAL A 155 22.00 -18.77 -5.34
C VAL A 155 22.80 -18.47 -4.09
N VAL A 156 22.41 -17.40 -3.38
CA VAL A 156 23.00 -17.04 -2.08
C VAL A 156 22.55 -18.08 -1.05
N PRO A 157 23.46 -18.74 -0.35
CA PRO A 157 23.08 -19.76 0.64
C PRO A 157 22.15 -19.21 1.74
N GLY A 158 21.06 -19.94 2.00
CA GLY A 158 20.11 -19.56 3.03
C GLY A 158 19.13 -18.45 2.64
N SER A 159 19.10 -18.04 1.35
CA SER A 159 18.17 -17.01 0.87
C SER A 159 16.87 -17.57 0.27
N ALA A 160 16.73 -18.87 0.18
CA ALA A 160 15.50 -19.49 -0.35
C ALA A 160 14.32 -19.16 0.56
N GLY A 161 13.20 -18.81 -0.06
CA GLY A 161 11.95 -18.58 0.64
C GLY A 161 11.30 -19.88 1.17
N SER A 162 10.11 -19.74 1.73
CA SER A 162 9.32 -20.83 2.32
C SER A 162 8.11 -21.16 1.43
N PRO A 163 7.66 -22.42 1.37
CA PRO A 163 6.42 -22.79 0.69
C PRO A 163 5.16 -22.29 1.43
N GLU A 164 5.26 -22.01 2.71
CA GLU A 164 4.16 -21.52 3.53
C GLU A 164 4.69 -20.42 4.45
N MET A 165 4.28 -19.19 4.19
CA MET A 165 4.61 -18.04 5.01
C MET A 165 3.30 -17.34 5.39
N ASN A 166 2.95 -17.41 6.67
CA ASN A 166 1.74 -16.76 7.17
C ASN A 166 2.01 -15.27 7.35
N VAL A 167 1.32 -14.44 6.58
CA VAL A 167 1.53 -12.99 6.53
C VAL A 167 0.26 -12.25 6.91
N ILE A 168 0.41 -11.24 7.75
CA ILE A 168 -0.65 -10.28 8.06
C ILE A 168 -0.26 -8.93 7.46
N THR A 169 -1.08 -8.45 6.53
CA THR A 169 -0.89 -7.13 5.93
C THR A 169 -1.97 -6.16 6.40
N ARG A 170 -1.57 -5.05 6.99
CA ARG A 170 -2.47 -3.94 7.29
C ARG A 170 -2.46 -2.93 6.15
N LEU A 171 -3.67 -2.52 5.71
CA LEU A 171 -3.88 -1.43 4.78
C LEU A 171 -4.76 -0.36 5.42
N ASP A 172 -4.44 0.90 5.15
CA ASP A 172 -5.30 2.04 5.51
C ASP A 172 -5.77 2.76 4.24
N ARG A 173 -7.00 3.27 4.28
CA ARG A 173 -7.57 4.03 3.16
C ARG A 173 -7.20 5.51 3.28
N VAL A 174 -6.32 5.97 2.41
CA VAL A 174 -5.82 7.35 2.35
C VAL A 174 -6.25 7.98 1.04
N SER A 175 -6.97 9.11 1.08
CA SER A 175 -7.45 9.82 -0.11
C SER A 175 -8.18 8.93 -1.13
N GLY A 176 -8.94 7.94 -0.64
CA GLY A 176 -9.69 7.01 -1.47
C GLY A 176 -8.94 5.76 -1.93
N HIS A 177 -7.63 5.67 -1.71
CA HIS A 177 -6.77 4.55 -2.08
C HIS A 177 -6.38 3.71 -0.86
N TRP A 178 -6.30 2.38 -1.03
CA TRP A 178 -5.78 1.48 -0.01
C TRP A 178 -4.26 1.40 -0.12
N LEU A 179 -3.55 1.78 0.95
CA LEU A 179 -2.09 1.74 1.02
C LEU A 179 -1.65 0.78 2.11
N VAL A 180 -0.67 -0.07 1.81
CA VAL A 180 -0.03 -0.95 2.80
C VAL A 180 0.71 -0.10 3.82
N GLN A 181 0.46 -0.37 5.09
CA GLN A 181 1.11 0.29 6.24
C GLN A 181 2.24 -0.56 6.81
N PHE A 182 2.00 -1.85 6.92
CA PHE A 182 3.02 -2.82 7.31
C PHE A 182 2.60 -4.24 6.91
N GLN A 183 3.60 -5.12 6.88
CA GLN A 183 3.43 -6.55 6.81
C GLN A 183 4.17 -7.19 7.99
N GLU A 184 3.61 -8.27 8.51
CA GLU A 184 4.17 -9.08 9.58
C GLU A 184 4.11 -10.53 9.17
N VAL A 185 5.24 -11.22 9.27
CA VAL A 185 5.30 -12.68 9.18
C VAL A 185 5.07 -13.23 10.56
N VAL A 186 4.09 -14.11 10.72
CA VAL A 186 3.76 -14.75 12.00
C VAL A 186 4.25 -16.19 12.01
N ASP A 187 4.82 -16.63 13.15
CA ASP A 187 5.38 -17.97 13.31
C ASP A 187 4.31 -19.08 13.48
N GLU A 188 3.06 -18.77 13.15
CA GLU A 188 1.97 -19.73 13.18
C GLU A 188 1.79 -20.35 11.79
N PRO A 189 1.42 -21.65 11.69
CA PRO A 189 1.12 -22.25 10.40
C PRO A 189 -0.01 -21.51 9.71
N CYS A 190 0.00 -21.52 8.36
CA CYS A 190 -1.09 -20.98 7.58
C CYS A 190 -2.41 -21.63 8.02
N ALA A 191 -3.43 -20.81 8.27
CA ALA A 191 -4.78 -21.31 8.52
C ALA A 191 -5.32 -21.94 7.24
N ALA A 192 -5.74 -23.22 7.32
CA ALA A 192 -6.36 -23.94 6.22
C ALA A 192 -7.82 -23.50 5.99
#